data_009ad73c551e9fade38aca9157c812ff
#
_entry.id   009ad73c551e9fade38aca9157c812ff
#
_cell.length_a   1.000
_cell.length_b   1.000
_cell.length_c   1.000
_cell.angle_alpha   90.00
_cell.angle_beta   90.00
_cell.angle_gamma   90.00
#
_symmetry.space_group_name_H-M   'P 1'
#
loop_
_entity.id
_entity.type
_entity.pdbx_description
1 polymer ?
#
loop_
_entity_poly.entity_id
_entity_poly.type
_entity_poly.pdbx_seq_one_letter_code
_entity_poly.pdbx_strand_id
1 'polypeptide(L)'
;IYVPQPNGQFGDEFYVTTDGGKNWTLLNEKMKMSDGGVEWISTASMHWCSSMAIDPNNTNKVMVVSGNGIFTCDNIWDENPEFYFFSKGIEETVPYDIISIPGGKLVSVIGDYDGFAQDNAEEYGVVHSSVAGSMTGLAVAAKATDTWVKCGGDEEKPGFWYTTDAGKTWNNVKYSPLENNKIAYGGYVGVSADGKRFFWAPGNDSSIY
;
A
#
# COMPACT_ATOMS: atom_id res chain seq x y z
N ILE A 1 -19.08 -3.16 8.39
CA ILE A 1 -19.84 -4.00 7.47
C ILE A 1 -19.39 -3.68 6.06
N TYR A 2 -18.97 -4.69 5.33
CA TYR A 2 -18.50 -4.56 3.96
C TYR A 2 -19.72 -4.46 3.03
N VAL A 3 -19.97 -3.29 2.47
CA VAL A 3 -21.13 -3.05 1.60
C VAL A 3 -20.63 -2.61 0.23
N PRO A 4 -21.12 -3.21 -0.87
CA PRO A 4 -20.82 -2.72 -2.22
C PRO A 4 -21.38 -1.31 -2.39
N GLN A 5 -20.51 -0.37 -2.77
CA GLN A 5 -20.92 1.00 -3.08
C GLN A 5 -21.74 1.03 -4.38
N PRO A 6 -22.67 1.98 -4.55
CA PRO A 6 -23.52 2.07 -5.75
C PRO A 6 -22.76 2.20 -7.08
N ASN A 7 -21.49 2.61 -7.03
CA ASN A 7 -20.61 2.74 -8.20
C ASN A 7 -19.77 1.47 -8.48
N GLY A 8 -20.04 0.37 -7.76
CA GLY A 8 -19.28 -0.88 -7.87
C GLY A 8 -17.96 -0.90 -7.10
N GLN A 9 -17.62 0.15 -6.37
CA GLN A 9 -16.49 0.15 -5.45
C GLN A 9 -16.88 -0.58 -4.16
N PHE A 10 -15.90 -1.24 -3.55
CA PHE A 10 -16.04 -1.84 -2.22
C PHE A 10 -15.47 -0.89 -1.18
N GLY A 11 -16.16 -0.74 -0.07
CA GLY A 11 -15.71 0.10 1.03
C GLY A 11 -16.58 -0.14 2.27
N ASP A 12 -16.08 0.34 3.40
CA ASP A 12 -16.82 0.26 4.64
C ASP A 12 -17.72 1.49 4.76
N GLU A 13 -18.93 1.28 5.28
CA GLU A 13 -19.89 2.34 5.57
C GLU A 13 -20.01 2.57 7.06
N PHE A 14 -20.00 3.85 7.46
CA PHE A 14 -20.10 4.27 8.84
C PHE A 14 -21.44 4.99 9.06
N TYR A 15 -22.23 4.44 9.97
CA TYR A 15 -23.52 5.00 10.34
C TYR A 15 -23.52 5.43 11.79
N VAL A 16 -24.17 6.56 12.06
CA VAL A 16 -24.38 7.09 13.41
C VAL A 16 -25.86 7.29 13.69
N THR A 17 -26.27 7.09 14.94
CA THR A 17 -27.61 7.36 15.46
C THR A 17 -27.52 8.17 16.73
N THR A 18 -28.47 9.08 16.93
CA THR A 18 -28.66 9.88 18.16
C THR A 18 -29.97 9.56 18.89
N ASP A 19 -30.77 8.64 18.35
CA ASP A 19 -32.12 8.34 18.84
C ASP A 19 -32.32 6.86 19.20
N GLY A 20 -31.23 6.17 19.53
CA GLY A 20 -31.27 4.77 19.92
C GLY A 20 -31.55 3.80 18.78
N GLY A 21 -31.09 4.12 17.57
CA GLY A 21 -31.18 3.25 16.40
C GLY A 21 -32.47 3.36 15.61
N LYS A 22 -33.32 4.36 15.88
CA LYS A 22 -34.54 4.60 15.10
C LYS A 22 -34.23 5.20 13.75
N ASN A 23 -33.25 6.12 13.70
CA ASN A 23 -32.75 6.73 12.49
C ASN A 23 -31.22 6.63 12.45
N TRP A 24 -30.67 6.44 11.24
CA TRP A 24 -29.24 6.31 11.02
C TRP A 24 -28.78 7.29 9.95
N THR A 25 -27.67 7.94 10.16
CA THR A 25 -27.04 8.86 9.22
C THR A 25 -25.73 8.27 8.73
N LEU A 26 -25.56 8.18 7.42
CA LEU A 26 -24.31 7.78 6.76
C LEU A 26 -23.29 8.91 6.91
N LEU A 27 -22.09 8.58 7.40
CA LEU A 27 -21.00 9.54 7.60
C LEU A 27 -20.07 9.67 6.40
N ASN A 28 -19.97 8.66 5.57
CA ASN A 28 -18.97 8.59 4.49
C ASN A 28 -18.95 9.81 3.57
N GLU A 29 -20.10 10.46 3.34
CA GLU A 29 -20.20 11.65 2.49
C GLU A 29 -19.66 12.92 3.18
N LYS A 30 -19.54 12.91 4.48
CA LYS A 30 -19.18 14.09 5.31
C LYS A 30 -17.81 13.95 5.95
N MET A 31 -17.38 12.73 6.21
CA MET A 31 -16.12 12.50 6.91
C MET A 31 -14.92 12.88 6.06
N LYS A 32 -13.92 13.43 6.74
CA LYS A 32 -12.60 13.70 6.19
C LYS A 32 -11.61 12.66 6.72
N MET A 33 -10.54 12.47 5.97
CA MET A 33 -9.46 11.57 6.37
C MET A 33 -8.13 12.31 6.29
N SER A 34 -7.26 12.02 7.27
CA SER A 34 -5.88 12.49 7.25
C SER A 34 -4.90 11.38 7.68
N ASP A 35 -3.65 11.55 7.29
CA ASP A 35 -2.58 10.59 7.52
C ASP A 35 -2.04 10.58 8.97
N GLY A 36 -2.49 11.49 9.82
CA GLY A 36 -2.01 11.59 11.20
C GLY A 36 -0.51 11.85 11.32
N GLY A 37 0.14 12.36 10.27
CA GLY A 37 1.57 12.57 10.19
C GLY A 37 2.37 11.33 9.77
N VAL A 38 1.70 10.35 9.16
CA VAL A 38 2.31 9.16 8.55
C VAL A 38 2.13 9.27 7.03
N GLU A 39 3.05 9.96 6.37
CA GLU A 39 2.90 10.43 4.97
C GLU A 39 2.53 9.35 3.97
N TRP A 40 3.01 8.11 4.12
CA TRP A 40 2.71 7.03 3.19
C TRP A 40 1.25 6.56 3.26
N ILE A 41 0.54 6.85 4.36
CA ILE A 41 -0.90 6.59 4.52
C ILE A 41 -1.77 7.61 3.79
N SER A 42 -1.23 8.73 3.33
CA SER A 42 -1.99 9.83 2.71
C SER A 42 -2.85 9.41 1.51
N THR A 43 -2.47 8.33 0.83
CA THR A 43 -3.23 7.75 -0.30
C THR A 43 -4.14 6.60 0.11
N ALA A 44 -4.08 6.17 1.39
CA ALA A 44 -4.88 5.08 1.90
C ALA A 44 -6.22 5.59 2.44
N SER A 45 -7.26 4.81 2.24
CA SER A 45 -8.55 5.01 2.88
C SER A 45 -8.74 3.98 3.99
N MET A 46 -9.59 4.26 4.96
CA MET A 46 -10.09 3.22 5.86
C MET A 46 -10.78 2.15 5.03
N HIS A 47 -10.29 0.92 5.12
CA HIS A 47 -10.86 -0.24 4.44
C HIS A 47 -10.63 -1.51 5.26
N TRP A 48 -11.45 -2.52 5.01
CA TRP A 48 -11.46 -3.75 5.81
C TRP A 48 -11.59 -3.47 7.30
N CYS A 49 -12.54 -2.58 7.64
CA CYS A 49 -12.80 -2.22 9.02
C CYS A 49 -13.45 -3.40 9.75
N SER A 50 -12.82 -3.82 10.83
CA SER A 50 -13.27 -4.99 11.60
C SER A 50 -13.98 -4.64 12.90
N SER A 51 -13.72 -3.47 13.45
CA SER A 51 -14.20 -3.07 14.76
C SER A 51 -14.23 -1.55 14.92
N MET A 52 -15.16 -1.08 15.73
CA MET A 52 -15.27 0.31 16.14
C MET A 52 -15.56 0.38 17.65
N ALA A 53 -14.94 1.33 18.32
CA ALA A 53 -15.18 1.58 19.74
C ALA A 53 -15.34 3.07 20.01
N ILE A 54 -16.27 3.40 20.90
CA ILE A 54 -16.43 4.74 21.47
C ILE A 54 -15.63 4.81 22.75
N ASP A 55 -14.87 5.90 22.97
CA ASP A 55 -14.17 6.11 24.24
C ASP A 55 -15.19 6.25 25.38
N PRO A 56 -15.15 5.38 26.41
CA PRO A 56 -16.11 5.43 27.49
C PRO A 56 -16.00 6.70 28.35
N ASN A 57 -14.87 7.40 28.30
CA ASN A 57 -14.64 8.64 29.05
C ASN A 57 -14.93 9.90 28.22
N ASN A 58 -14.98 9.76 26.89
CA ASN A 58 -15.32 10.82 25.96
C ASN A 58 -16.13 10.27 24.78
N THR A 59 -17.45 10.29 24.93
CA THR A 59 -18.38 9.74 23.92
C THR A 59 -18.38 10.45 22.57
N ASN A 60 -17.61 11.54 22.42
CA ASN A 60 -17.38 12.17 21.13
C ASN A 60 -16.28 11.46 20.35
N LYS A 61 -15.36 10.78 21.05
CA LYS A 61 -14.21 10.14 20.45
C LYS A 61 -14.52 8.71 20.03
N VAL A 62 -14.11 8.38 18.81
CA VAL A 62 -14.30 7.05 18.20
C VAL A 62 -12.99 6.55 17.64
N MET A 63 -12.73 5.26 17.80
CA MET A 63 -11.62 4.54 17.17
C MET A 63 -12.15 3.46 16.25
N VAL A 64 -11.50 3.28 15.11
CA VAL A 64 -11.83 2.28 14.10
C VAL A 64 -10.60 1.48 13.75
N VAL A 65 -10.70 0.15 13.80
CA VAL A 65 -9.67 -0.77 13.32
C VAL A 65 -9.90 -1.00 11.83
N SER A 66 -8.90 -0.69 11.02
CA SER A 66 -8.89 -0.91 9.57
C SER A 66 -7.73 -1.83 9.17
N GLY A 67 -7.69 -2.25 7.91
CA GLY A 67 -6.63 -3.09 7.37
C GLY A 67 -5.21 -2.50 7.44
N ASN A 68 -5.08 -1.19 7.65
CA ASN A 68 -3.78 -0.51 7.77
C ASN A 68 -3.40 -0.16 9.21
N GLY A 69 -4.31 -0.35 10.16
CA GLY A 69 -4.14 0.04 11.54
C GLY A 69 -5.35 0.78 12.10
N ILE A 70 -5.15 1.65 13.07
CA ILE A 70 -6.23 2.34 13.76
C ILE A 70 -6.38 3.77 13.25
N PHE A 71 -7.62 4.15 12.95
CA PHE A 71 -8.01 5.54 12.76
C PHE A 71 -8.82 6.01 13.96
N THR A 72 -8.71 7.29 14.30
CA THR A 72 -9.49 7.91 15.37
C THR A 72 -10.14 9.20 14.89
N CYS A 73 -11.31 9.50 15.46
CA CYS A 73 -12.00 10.79 15.32
C CYS A 73 -12.23 11.34 16.72
N ASP A 74 -11.80 12.56 17.00
CA ASP A 74 -11.95 13.17 18.33
C ASP A 74 -13.34 13.72 18.58
N ASN A 75 -14.11 14.03 17.52
CA ASN A 75 -15.50 14.46 17.64
C ASN A 75 -16.36 13.95 16.47
N ILE A 76 -16.98 12.82 16.67
CA ILE A 76 -17.85 12.17 15.68
C ILE A 76 -19.10 12.99 15.34
N TRP A 77 -19.47 13.98 16.18
CA TRP A 77 -20.66 14.82 16.05
C TRP A 77 -20.41 16.10 15.26
N ASP A 78 -19.18 16.35 14.82
CA ASP A 78 -18.89 17.48 13.94
C ASP A 78 -19.66 17.38 12.62
N GLU A 79 -19.90 18.50 11.98
CA GLU A 79 -20.55 18.54 10.66
C GLU A 79 -19.78 17.73 9.63
N ASN A 80 -18.42 17.78 9.69
CA ASN A 80 -17.49 17.01 8.86
C ASN A 80 -16.46 16.33 9.78
N PRO A 81 -16.78 15.19 10.40
CA PRO A 81 -15.88 14.52 11.32
C PRO A 81 -14.60 14.10 10.61
N GLU A 82 -13.46 14.36 11.24
CA GLU A 82 -12.16 13.99 10.70
C GLU A 82 -11.66 12.72 11.38
N PHE A 83 -11.39 11.70 10.56
CA PHE A 83 -10.70 10.50 10.97
C PHE A 83 -9.23 10.59 10.56
N TYR A 84 -8.33 10.51 11.51
CA TYR A 84 -6.90 10.52 11.25
C TYR A 84 -6.26 9.19 11.68
N PHE A 85 -5.19 8.81 10.97
CA PHE A 85 -4.43 7.61 11.30
C PHE A 85 -3.73 7.75 12.66
N PHE A 86 -3.85 6.74 13.51
CA PHE A 86 -3.43 6.80 14.93
C PHE A 86 -2.46 5.68 15.35
N SER A 87 -1.94 4.92 14.42
CA SER A 87 -1.05 3.78 14.68
C SER A 87 0.41 4.08 14.34
N LYS A 88 0.86 5.33 14.51
CA LYS A 88 2.23 5.72 14.22
C LYS A 88 3.24 4.84 14.96
N GLY A 89 4.12 4.16 14.20
CA GLY A 89 5.15 3.25 14.72
C GLY A 89 4.68 1.80 14.89
N ILE A 90 3.42 1.50 14.58
CA ILE A 90 2.85 0.15 14.57
C ILE A 90 1.95 -0.06 13.35
N GLU A 91 2.28 0.57 12.24
CA GLU A 91 1.57 0.42 10.98
C GLU A 91 1.66 -1.03 10.48
N GLU A 92 0.59 -1.53 9.91
CA GLU A 92 0.57 -2.86 9.33
C GLU A 92 0.82 -2.80 7.81
N THR A 93 1.78 -3.59 7.35
CA THR A 93 2.04 -3.86 5.92
C THR A 93 2.35 -5.33 5.74
N VAL A 94 2.25 -5.84 4.50
CA VAL A 94 2.59 -7.23 4.16
C VAL A 94 3.91 -7.24 3.39
N PRO A 95 5.08 -7.41 4.05
CA PRO A 95 6.35 -7.45 3.35
C PRO A 95 6.51 -8.77 2.60
N TYR A 96 6.91 -8.69 1.33
CA TYR A 96 7.23 -9.85 0.50
C TYR A 96 8.73 -10.04 0.32
N ASP A 97 9.48 -8.95 0.21
CA ASP A 97 10.94 -9.03 0.07
C ASP A 97 11.61 -7.79 0.64
N ILE A 98 12.86 -7.94 1.12
CA ILE A 98 13.64 -6.86 1.71
C ILE A 98 15.13 -7.06 1.43
N ILE A 99 15.79 -6.01 0.97
CA ILE A 99 17.22 -6.01 0.66
C ILE A 99 17.92 -4.87 1.39
N SER A 100 18.96 -5.22 2.15
CA SER A 100 19.87 -4.23 2.72
C SER A 100 21.06 -4.05 1.77
N ILE A 101 21.20 -2.84 1.22
CA ILE A 101 22.31 -2.49 0.33
C ILE A 101 23.51 -2.08 1.21
N PRO A 102 24.67 -2.73 1.10
CA PRO A 102 25.84 -2.37 1.92
C PRO A 102 26.24 -0.91 1.75
N GLY A 103 26.21 -0.13 2.85
CA GLY A 103 26.49 1.30 2.84
C GLY A 103 25.44 2.16 2.13
N GLY A 104 24.28 1.61 1.84
CA GLY A 104 23.17 2.25 1.13
C GLY A 104 21.84 2.05 1.84
N LYS A 105 20.79 2.03 1.04
CA LYS A 105 19.40 1.96 1.51
C LYS A 105 18.99 0.56 1.96
N LEU A 106 17.99 0.52 2.83
CA LEU A 106 17.11 -0.62 3.02
C LEU A 106 15.94 -0.49 2.04
N VAL A 107 15.75 -1.49 1.19
CA VAL A 107 14.70 -1.46 0.15
C VAL A 107 13.76 -2.63 0.37
N SER A 108 12.47 -2.37 0.37
CA SER A 108 11.44 -3.40 0.54
C SER A 108 10.41 -3.35 -0.57
N VAL A 109 9.75 -4.48 -0.82
CA VAL A 109 8.50 -4.56 -1.60
C VAL A 109 7.42 -5.19 -0.73
N ILE A 110 6.22 -4.61 -0.82
CA ILE A 110 5.10 -4.94 0.07
C ILE A 110 3.80 -5.09 -0.71
N GLY A 111 2.81 -5.67 -0.08
CA GLY A 111 1.43 -5.65 -0.54
C GLY A 111 0.86 -4.23 -0.53
N ASP A 112 -0.05 -3.96 -1.44
CA ASP A 112 -0.89 -2.77 -1.57
C ASP A 112 -0.17 -1.44 -1.88
N TYR A 113 1.07 -1.24 -1.43
CA TYR A 113 1.78 0.04 -1.49
C TYR A 113 3.15 -0.02 -2.17
N ASP A 114 3.36 -0.94 -3.10
CA ASP A 114 4.62 -1.14 -3.82
C ASP A 114 5.81 -1.51 -2.91
N GLY A 115 6.23 -0.62 -2.05
CA GLY A 115 7.37 -0.79 -1.15
C GLY A 115 8.04 0.52 -0.75
N PHE A 116 9.12 0.41 -0.01
CA PHE A 116 9.83 1.55 0.56
C PHE A 116 11.32 1.51 0.24
N ALA A 117 11.91 2.69 0.13
CA ALA A 117 13.35 2.90 0.17
C ALA A 117 13.71 3.75 1.40
N GLN A 118 14.47 3.19 2.33
CA GLN A 118 14.81 3.81 3.61
C GLN A 118 16.32 4.07 3.70
N ASP A 119 16.71 5.27 4.07
CA ASP A 119 18.10 5.60 4.40
C ASP A 119 18.44 5.26 5.86
N ASN A 120 17.43 5.24 6.72
CA ASN A 120 17.53 4.91 8.14
C ASN A 120 16.34 4.02 8.53
N ALA A 121 16.60 2.89 9.16
CA ALA A 121 15.55 1.96 9.60
C ALA A 121 14.65 2.52 10.72
N GLU A 122 15.08 3.56 11.41
CA GLU A 122 14.31 4.25 12.46
C GLU A 122 13.38 5.36 11.93
N GLU A 123 13.38 5.58 10.59
CA GLU A 123 12.59 6.62 9.95
C GLU A 123 11.68 6.01 8.88
N TYR A 124 10.61 6.71 8.52
CA TYR A 124 9.76 6.29 7.43
C TYR A 124 10.51 6.28 6.11
N GLY A 125 10.30 5.22 5.35
CA GLY A 125 10.82 5.12 4.00
C GLY A 125 10.02 5.94 3.00
N VAL A 126 10.68 6.27 1.89
CA VAL A 126 10.00 6.85 0.73
C VAL A 126 9.30 5.73 -0.04
N VAL A 127 7.99 5.88 -0.25
CA VAL A 127 7.20 4.94 -1.05
C VAL A 127 7.67 4.95 -2.50
N HIS A 128 7.74 3.79 -3.12
CA HIS A 128 8.09 3.70 -4.54
C HIS A 128 7.03 4.40 -5.41
N SER A 129 7.46 5.26 -6.32
CA SER A 129 6.59 6.15 -7.09
C SER A 129 5.81 5.48 -8.23
N SER A 130 5.95 4.18 -8.43
CA SER A 130 5.24 3.45 -9.50
C SER A 130 3.77 3.19 -9.21
N VAL A 131 3.39 3.09 -7.94
CA VAL A 131 2.02 2.88 -7.42
C VAL A 131 1.22 1.86 -8.24
N ALA A 132 1.77 0.65 -8.34
CA ALA A 132 1.10 -0.46 -9.03
C ALA A 132 0.38 -1.41 -8.05
N GLY A 133 0.55 -1.20 -6.75
CA GLY A 133 -0.07 -2.00 -5.71
C GLY A 133 0.87 -3.06 -5.14
N SER A 134 0.43 -4.31 -5.06
CA SER A 134 1.23 -5.38 -4.45
C SER A 134 2.43 -5.78 -5.30
N MET A 135 3.63 -5.70 -4.73
CA MET A 135 4.87 -6.17 -5.34
C MET A 135 5.33 -7.46 -4.68
N THR A 136 5.80 -8.42 -5.47
CA THR A 136 6.11 -9.77 -4.99
C THR A 136 7.60 -10.13 -5.08
N GLY A 137 8.39 -9.41 -5.87
CA GLY A 137 9.82 -9.68 -6.03
C GLY A 137 10.64 -8.43 -6.17
N LEU A 138 11.86 -8.47 -5.62
CA LEU A 138 12.84 -7.38 -5.62
C LEU A 138 14.24 -7.95 -5.89
N ALA A 139 15.06 -7.21 -6.64
CA ALA A 139 16.49 -7.49 -6.75
C ALA A 139 17.30 -6.20 -6.94
N VAL A 140 18.52 -6.18 -6.42
CA VAL A 140 19.48 -5.07 -6.50
C VAL A 140 20.77 -5.57 -7.15
N ALA A 141 21.31 -4.82 -8.10
CA ALA A 141 22.55 -5.17 -8.77
C ALA A 141 23.76 -5.00 -7.84
N ALA A 142 24.53 -6.06 -7.62
CA ALA A 142 25.59 -6.08 -6.61
C ALA A 142 26.79 -5.15 -6.89
N LYS A 143 27.01 -4.75 -8.16
CA LYS A 143 28.09 -3.83 -8.58
C LYS A 143 27.56 -2.51 -9.15
N ALA A 144 26.25 -2.38 -9.28
CA ALA A 144 25.56 -1.18 -9.73
C ALA A 144 24.38 -0.94 -8.78
N THR A 145 24.70 -0.62 -7.53
CA THR A 145 23.77 -0.60 -6.39
C THR A 145 22.62 0.41 -6.52
N ASP A 146 22.67 1.32 -7.48
CA ASP A 146 21.55 2.21 -7.84
C ASP A 146 20.57 1.56 -8.84
N THR A 147 20.90 0.36 -9.35
CA THR A 147 20.02 -0.39 -10.28
C THR A 147 19.25 -1.46 -9.52
N TRP A 148 17.93 -1.27 -9.48
CA TRP A 148 17.01 -2.20 -8.82
C TRP A 148 15.93 -2.64 -9.80
N VAL A 149 15.36 -3.80 -9.57
CA VAL A 149 14.20 -4.32 -10.31
C VAL A 149 13.17 -4.85 -9.34
N LYS A 150 11.90 -4.69 -9.68
CA LYS A 150 10.78 -5.25 -8.92
C LYS A 150 9.70 -5.76 -9.87
N CYS A 151 8.94 -6.74 -9.44
CA CYS A 151 7.76 -7.21 -10.14
C CYS A 151 6.57 -7.35 -9.20
N GLY A 152 5.37 -7.29 -9.77
CA GLY A 152 4.15 -7.41 -9.01
C GLY A 152 2.92 -7.09 -9.83
N GLY A 153 1.95 -6.48 -9.17
CA GLY A 153 0.68 -6.14 -9.78
C GLY A 153 -0.24 -7.34 -9.98
N ASP A 154 -1.27 -7.10 -10.72
CA ASP A 154 -2.32 -8.04 -11.10
C ASP A 154 -2.63 -7.91 -12.60
N GLU A 155 -3.77 -8.45 -13.05
CA GLU A 155 -4.20 -8.35 -14.45
C GLU A 155 -4.53 -6.93 -14.88
N GLU A 156 -4.89 -6.04 -13.96
CA GLU A 156 -5.24 -4.64 -14.26
C GLU A 156 -4.01 -3.74 -14.30
N LYS A 157 -3.06 -3.99 -13.41
CA LYS A 157 -1.81 -3.23 -13.28
C LYS A 157 -0.60 -4.17 -13.21
N PRO A 158 -0.38 -4.95 -14.27
CA PRO A 158 0.72 -5.90 -14.28
C PRO A 158 2.03 -5.18 -14.46
N GLY A 159 3.10 -5.79 -13.98
CA GLY A 159 4.36 -5.25 -14.43
C GLY A 159 5.62 -5.75 -13.77
N PHE A 160 6.61 -5.28 -14.46
CA PHE A 160 8.00 -5.35 -14.11
C PHE A 160 8.57 -3.94 -14.22
N TRP A 161 9.23 -3.48 -13.17
CA TRP A 161 9.79 -2.13 -13.12
C TRP A 161 11.26 -2.18 -12.79
N TYR A 162 12.00 -1.21 -13.29
CA TYR A 162 13.39 -1.00 -12.91
C TYR A 162 13.68 0.47 -12.62
N THR A 163 14.70 0.69 -11.82
CA THR A 163 15.32 1.98 -11.55
C THR A 163 16.82 1.89 -11.80
N THR A 164 17.45 3.00 -12.12
CA THR A 164 18.92 3.15 -12.22
C THR A 164 19.42 4.34 -11.40
N ASP A 165 18.57 4.88 -10.53
CA ASP A 165 18.82 6.06 -9.72
C ASP A 165 18.44 5.87 -8.24
N ALA A 166 18.62 4.65 -7.75
CA ALA A 166 18.33 4.25 -6.37
C ALA A 166 16.86 4.49 -5.96
N GLY A 167 15.92 4.20 -6.86
CA GLY A 167 14.49 4.24 -6.59
C GLY A 167 13.84 5.62 -6.69
N LYS A 168 14.56 6.65 -7.17
CA LYS A 168 13.99 7.99 -7.37
C LYS A 168 12.98 8.01 -8.51
N THR A 169 13.30 7.28 -9.59
CA THR A 169 12.38 7.08 -10.72
C THR A 169 12.25 5.61 -11.05
N TRP A 170 11.06 5.19 -11.47
CA TRP A 170 10.77 3.82 -11.86
C TRP A 170 10.24 3.78 -13.30
N ASN A 171 10.82 2.88 -14.09
CA ASN A 171 10.45 2.65 -15.47
C ASN A 171 9.71 1.33 -15.58
N ASN A 172 8.51 1.35 -16.12
CA ASN A 172 7.74 0.13 -16.38
C ASN A 172 8.22 -0.52 -17.68
N VAL A 173 8.53 -1.81 -17.63
CA VAL A 173 8.84 -2.61 -18.81
C VAL A 173 7.52 -3.12 -19.39
N LYS A 174 7.05 -2.44 -20.42
CA LYS A 174 5.79 -2.75 -21.12
C LYS A 174 5.89 -3.98 -22.04
N TYR A 175 6.59 -5.00 -21.61
CA TYR A 175 6.71 -6.23 -22.37
C TYR A 175 5.98 -7.36 -21.63
N SER A 176 5.01 -7.97 -22.31
CA SER A 176 4.44 -9.22 -21.82
C SER A 176 5.03 -10.36 -22.65
N PRO A 177 5.81 -11.25 -22.04
CA PRO A 177 6.40 -12.38 -22.74
C PRO A 177 5.38 -13.49 -23.04
N LEU A 178 4.17 -13.41 -22.46
CA LEU A 178 3.19 -14.47 -22.56
C LEU A 178 2.50 -14.48 -23.93
N GLU A 179 2.35 -15.67 -24.48
CA GLU A 179 1.54 -15.93 -25.67
C GLU A 179 0.04 -15.74 -25.42
N ASN A 180 -0.74 -15.56 -26.49
CA ASN A 180 -2.20 -15.48 -26.44
C ASN A 180 -2.80 -14.31 -25.65
N ASN A 181 -2.18 -13.13 -25.70
CA ASN A 181 -2.64 -11.92 -25.02
C ASN A 181 -2.78 -12.07 -23.49
N LYS A 182 -2.15 -13.06 -22.90
CA LYS A 182 -2.04 -13.13 -21.44
C LYS A 182 -1.09 -12.05 -20.93
N ILE A 183 -1.43 -11.53 -19.77
CA ILE A 183 -0.63 -10.52 -19.10
C ILE A 183 0.22 -11.21 -18.03
N ALA A 184 1.54 -11.00 -18.09
CA ALA A 184 2.44 -11.50 -17.07
C ALA A 184 2.46 -10.56 -15.86
N TYR A 185 2.33 -11.11 -14.64
CA TYR A 185 2.38 -10.34 -13.40
C TYR A 185 2.96 -11.16 -12.25
N GLY A 186 3.34 -10.46 -11.16
CA GLY A 186 3.88 -11.08 -9.96
C GLY A 186 5.17 -11.87 -10.18
N GLY A 187 5.42 -12.82 -9.31
CA GLY A 187 6.56 -13.73 -9.38
C GLY A 187 7.85 -13.19 -8.79
N TYR A 188 8.97 -13.57 -9.41
CA TYR A 188 10.32 -13.25 -8.93
C TYR A 188 11.15 -12.58 -10.00
N VAL A 189 12.07 -11.72 -9.56
CA VAL A 189 12.98 -11.00 -10.43
C VAL A 189 14.43 -11.23 -10.03
N GLY A 190 15.34 -11.05 -10.97
CA GLY A 190 16.77 -11.01 -10.75
C GLY A 190 17.42 -9.94 -11.61
N VAL A 191 18.59 -9.49 -11.22
CA VAL A 191 19.41 -8.56 -11.98
C VAL A 191 20.86 -9.00 -11.98
N SER A 192 21.56 -8.88 -13.12
CA SER A 192 22.99 -9.14 -13.18
C SER A 192 23.77 -8.17 -12.29
N ALA A 193 24.92 -8.60 -11.80
CA ALA A 193 25.73 -7.79 -10.89
C ALA A 193 26.08 -6.40 -11.45
N ASP A 194 26.23 -6.27 -12.77
CA ASP A 194 26.53 -5.01 -13.46
C ASP A 194 25.28 -4.18 -13.81
N GLY A 195 24.08 -4.66 -13.45
CA GLY A 195 22.82 -3.97 -13.68
C GLY A 195 22.32 -3.96 -15.13
N LYS A 196 22.95 -4.73 -16.04
CA LYS A 196 22.64 -4.66 -17.47
C LYS A 196 21.65 -5.70 -17.99
N ARG A 197 21.37 -6.73 -17.21
CA ARG A 197 20.43 -7.80 -17.58
C ARG A 197 19.45 -8.03 -16.45
N PHE A 198 18.19 -8.11 -16.82
CA PHE A 198 17.09 -8.39 -15.92
C PHE A 198 16.51 -9.76 -16.24
N PHE A 199 16.04 -10.44 -15.22
CA PHE A 199 15.41 -11.76 -15.32
C PHE A 199 14.06 -11.66 -14.62
N TRP A 200 13.04 -12.27 -15.20
CA TRP A 200 11.72 -12.32 -14.62
C TRP A 200 11.11 -13.71 -14.76
N ALA A 201 10.65 -14.26 -13.66
CA ALA A 201 9.83 -15.46 -13.57
C ALA A 201 8.44 -15.04 -13.10
N PRO A 202 7.48 -14.75 -13.99
CA PRO A 202 6.15 -14.34 -13.64
C PRO A 202 5.44 -15.36 -12.76
N GLY A 203 4.58 -14.90 -11.83
CA GLY A 203 3.84 -15.78 -10.93
C GLY A 203 2.77 -16.62 -11.62
N ASN A 204 2.32 -16.19 -12.79
CA ASN A 204 1.30 -16.85 -13.59
C ASN A 204 1.84 -17.58 -14.83
N ASP A 205 3.16 -17.79 -14.92
CA ASP A 205 3.82 -18.58 -15.97
C ASP A 205 4.97 -19.42 -15.38
N SER A 206 5.32 -20.50 -16.05
CA SER A 206 6.43 -21.40 -15.69
C SER A 206 7.75 -21.06 -16.37
N SER A 207 7.78 -20.07 -17.24
CA SER A 207 8.97 -19.67 -18.00
C SER A 207 9.76 -18.58 -17.27
N ILE A 208 11.06 -18.47 -17.62
CA ILE A 208 11.94 -17.38 -17.14
C ILE A 208 12.32 -16.55 -18.38
N TYR A 209 12.22 -15.23 -18.26
CA TYR A 209 12.46 -14.26 -19.32
C TYR A 209 13.64 -13.36 -19.01
#